data_172c883a59e267190f4a6d8de9938ac3
#
_entry.id   172c883a59e267190f4a6d8de9938ac3
#
_cell.length_a   1.000
_cell.length_b   1.000
_cell.length_c   1.000
_cell.angle_alpha   90.00
_cell.angle_beta   90.00
_cell.angle_gamma   90.00
#
_symmetry.space_group_name_H-M   'P 1'
#
loop_
_entity.id
_entity.type
_entity.pdbx_description
1 polymer ?
#
loop_
_entity_poly.entity_id
_entity_poly.type
_entity_poly.pdbx_seq_one_letter_code
_entity_poly.pdbx_strand_id
1 'polypeptide(L)'
;METALTETPDSRTQRRKGRVAATARDVPPAIQWHEGMLLAPQHFQLLSQRQEALLHYHAAALSPFHWGVRHLKVDPVLLVDGTFRVLELEAVLPDGLLVSHLPDEVPELAVDLTPRIDDMKQRPLTVHLAVAAHGRGLALGERYSFAEGEPAADENTGEGEIPVPILEPRLRLLLDEEPPPKYVSFPLAKVIHRDEVFSRTAFEPPWLRVAPGSALYELCLGIASRLREKAAFLADQVRSPSPAAHVPQLLEAKGLVHALVGELPAFEAALRVGVSHPFPLYLTLCSVLGHVAGLGRALVPPALEPYDHNDLAATFGQLRLSLFQALDEGVHEAYTAYPFAFEEGVFHLLFDPDWETRALILGVRAPVGVPDGEMAEWMAASLIAARSRINSLRDRRIVGARRKRIEADTDLVPSRGVTLYTLSADAEHVVAGEELEIRNPDDRADRRPQEVVLYVRNRA
;
A
#
# COMPACT_ATOMS: atom_id res chain seq x y z
N MET A 1 24.82 -49.94 -15.16
CA MET A 1 24.65 -49.36 -13.80
C MET A 1 24.08 -47.97 -13.99
N GLU A 2 22.75 -47.91 -14.05
CA GLU A 2 21.98 -46.71 -14.36
C GLU A 2 21.61 -46.03 -13.01
N THR A 3 22.18 -44.84 -12.80
CA THR A 3 21.93 -44.09 -11.57
C THR A 3 20.59 -43.35 -11.74
N ALA A 4 19.53 -43.88 -11.14
CA ALA A 4 18.25 -43.20 -11.02
C ALA A 4 18.43 -41.94 -10.18
N LEU A 5 18.30 -40.76 -10.80
CA LEU A 5 18.16 -39.48 -10.09
C LEU A 5 16.79 -39.47 -9.40
N THR A 6 16.78 -39.67 -8.09
CA THR A 6 15.61 -39.48 -7.23
C THR A 6 15.18 -38.03 -7.27
N GLU A 7 14.03 -37.75 -7.90
CA GLU A 7 13.36 -36.45 -7.82
C GLU A 7 13.00 -36.18 -6.35
N THR A 8 13.47 -35.07 -5.79
CA THR A 8 13.13 -34.61 -4.46
C THR A 8 11.65 -34.18 -4.38
N PRO A 9 10.95 -34.39 -3.25
CA PRO A 9 9.52 -34.06 -3.10
C PRO A 9 9.17 -32.59 -3.38
N ASP A 10 10.15 -31.69 -3.35
CA ASP A 10 10.00 -30.23 -3.52
C ASP A 10 9.65 -29.84 -4.97
N SER A 11 10.10 -30.62 -5.96
CA SER A 11 9.83 -30.34 -7.38
C SER A 11 8.36 -30.58 -7.77
N ARG A 12 7.62 -31.42 -7.02
CA ARG A 12 6.19 -31.67 -7.24
C ARG A 12 5.28 -30.60 -6.66
N THR A 13 5.68 -29.95 -5.59
CA THR A 13 4.91 -28.87 -4.93
C THR A 13 5.02 -27.56 -5.71
N GLN A 14 6.16 -27.30 -6.36
CA GLN A 14 6.34 -26.13 -7.22
C GLN A 14 5.58 -26.22 -8.56
N ARG A 15 5.31 -27.41 -9.07
CA ARG A 15 4.44 -27.60 -10.26
C ARG A 15 2.96 -27.30 -10.01
N ARG A 16 2.51 -27.22 -8.75
CA ARG A 16 1.08 -27.00 -8.38
C ARG A 16 0.63 -25.54 -8.34
N LYS A 17 1.55 -24.57 -8.41
CA LYS A 17 1.18 -23.15 -8.39
C LYS A 17 1.20 -22.52 -9.80
N GLY A 18 0.37 -22.99 -10.71
CA GLY A 18 -0.06 -22.26 -11.93
C GLY A 18 1.01 -21.65 -12.85
N ARG A 19 2.29 -21.99 -12.69
CA ARG A 19 3.39 -21.47 -13.51
C ARG A 19 3.48 -22.31 -14.79
N VAL A 20 2.95 -21.81 -15.89
CA VAL A 20 3.35 -22.26 -17.24
C VAL A 20 4.73 -21.67 -17.49
N ALA A 21 5.79 -22.38 -17.11
CA ALA A 21 7.14 -21.97 -17.45
C ALA A 21 7.29 -22.15 -18.98
N ALA A 22 7.45 -21.04 -19.70
CA ALA A 22 7.79 -21.09 -21.12
C ALA A 22 9.14 -21.78 -21.26
N THR A 23 9.18 -22.90 -21.97
CA THR A 23 10.43 -23.61 -22.27
C THR A 23 10.76 -23.49 -23.73
N ALA A 24 12.04 -23.62 -24.11
CA ALA A 24 12.46 -23.60 -25.52
C ALA A 24 11.80 -24.73 -26.36
N ARG A 25 11.28 -25.78 -25.69
CA ARG A 25 10.55 -26.90 -26.34
C ARG A 25 9.12 -26.53 -26.73
N ASP A 26 8.55 -25.50 -26.09
CA ASP A 26 7.22 -25.00 -26.39
C ASP A 26 7.20 -24.10 -27.61
N VAL A 27 8.39 -23.58 -28.01
CA VAL A 27 8.53 -22.75 -29.20
C VAL A 27 8.50 -23.65 -30.47
N PRO A 28 7.52 -23.47 -31.39
CA PRO A 28 7.46 -24.22 -32.63
C PRO A 28 8.75 -24.08 -33.46
N PRO A 29 9.17 -25.13 -34.24
CA PRO A 29 10.32 -25.04 -35.10
C PRO A 29 10.12 -24.00 -36.21
N ALA A 30 11.23 -23.47 -36.75
CA ALA A 30 11.17 -22.56 -37.86
C ALA A 30 10.74 -23.31 -39.13
N ILE A 31 10.02 -22.62 -40.00
CA ILE A 31 9.65 -23.16 -41.33
C ILE A 31 10.85 -23.08 -42.24
N GLN A 32 11.14 -24.18 -42.94
CA GLN A 32 12.14 -24.21 -43.99
C GLN A 32 11.51 -23.75 -45.31
N TRP A 33 11.66 -22.48 -45.63
CA TRP A 33 11.16 -21.88 -46.84
C TRP A 33 12.08 -22.28 -48.02
N HIS A 34 11.50 -22.70 -49.14
CA HIS A 34 12.23 -22.99 -50.37
C HIS A 34 11.40 -22.62 -51.60
N GLU A 35 12.07 -22.44 -52.73
CA GLU A 35 11.45 -22.15 -54.04
C GLU A 35 10.52 -23.28 -54.45
N GLY A 36 9.36 -22.97 -55.00
CA GLY A 36 8.34 -23.94 -55.43
C GLY A 36 7.49 -24.53 -54.30
N MET A 37 7.62 -24.07 -53.06
CA MET A 37 6.79 -24.51 -51.96
C MET A 37 5.34 -24.06 -52.15
N LEU A 38 4.39 -25.00 -52.11
CA LEU A 38 2.96 -24.67 -52.09
C LEU A 38 2.58 -24.10 -50.73
N LEU A 39 2.11 -22.85 -50.68
CA LEU A 39 1.66 -22.21 -49.48
C LEU A 39 0.30 -22.76 -49.05
N ALA A 40 0.19 -23.04 -47.77
CA ALA A 40 -1.07 -23.46 -47.10
C ALA A 40 -1.28 -22.67 -45.82
N PRO A 41 -2.52 -22.51 -45.31
CA PRO A 41 -2.82 -21.79 -44.10
C PRO A 41 -1.97 -22.22 -42.89
N GLN A 42 -1.63 -23.51 -42.82
CA GLN A 42 -0.81 -24.08 -41.73
C GLN A 42 0.59 -23.47 -41.65
N HIS A 43 1.17 -23.03 -42.75
CA HIS A 43 2.46 -22.34 -42.74
C HIS A 43 2.36 -20.98 -41.99
N PHE A 44 1.35 -20.19 -42.31
CA PHE A 44 1.12 -18.89 -41.66
C PHE A 44 0.73 -19.06 -40.22
N GLN A 45 -0.14 -20.03 -39.87
CA GLN A 45 -0.50 -20.38 -38.53
C GLN A 45 0.72 -20.77 -37.67
N LEU A 46 1.59 -21.64 -38.20
CA LEU A 46 2.80 -22.04 -37.50
C LEU A 46 3.80 -20.87 -37.33
N LEU A 47 3.87 -19.97 -38.32
CA LEU A 47 4.69 -18.76 -38.24
C LEU A 47 4.20 -17.84 -37.12
N SER A 48 2.90 -17.56 -37.07
CA SER A 48 2.29 -16.74 -36.00
C SER A 48 2.49 -17.37 -34.64
N GLN A 49 2.20 -18.67 -34.47
CA GLN A 49 2.42 -19.40 -33.21
C GLN A 49 3.88 -19.36 -32.77
N ARG A 50 4.83 -19.46 -33.71
CA ARG A 50 6.25 -19.33 -33.35
C ARG A 50 6.61 -17.94 -32.89
N GLN A 51 6.07 -16.89 -33.51
CA GLN A 51 6.31 -15.51 -33.08
C GLN A 51 5.75 -15.24 -31.69
N GLU A 52 4.52 -15.64 -31.44
CA GLU A 52 3.89 -15.52 -30.13
C GLU A 52 4.68 -16.28 -29.05
N ALA A 53 5.06 -17.54 -29.34
CA ALA A 53 5.82 -18.35 -28.39
C ALA A 53 7.23 -17.79 -28.12
N LEU A 54 7.92 -17.19 -29.11
CA LEU A 54 9.19 -16.50 -28.91
C LEU A 54 9.03 -15.26 -28.03
N LEU A 55 8.02 -14.42 -28.29
CA LEU A 55 7.73 -13.24 -27.47
C LEU A 55 7.45 -13.65 -26.03
N HIS A 56 6.59 -14.66 -25.82
CA HIS A 56 6.30 -15.18 -24.48
C HIS A 56 7.55 -15.73 -23.80
N TYR A 57 8.36 -16.53 -24.51
CA TYR A 57 9.60 -17.08 -23.96
C TYR A 57 10.54 -15.96 -23.48
N HIS A 58 10.75 -14.93 -24.32
CA HIS A 58 11.62 -13.81 -23.95
C HIS A 58 11.03 -12.96 -22.80
N ALA A 59 9.73 -12.69 -22.81
CA ALA A 59 9.06 -11.99 -21.72
C ALA A 59 9.21 -12.75 -20.38
N ALA A 60 8.97 -14.06 -20.39
CA ALA A 60 9.12 -14.92 -19.23
C ALA A 60 10.57 -15.05 -18.74
N ALA A 61 11.55 -15.00 -19.65
CA ALA A 61 12.96 -15.02 -19.30
C ALA A 61 13.44 -13.70 -18.67
N LEU A 62 12.89 -12.57 -19.11
CA LEU A 62 13.23 -11.23 -18.60
C LEU A 62 12.50 -10.89 -17.32
N SER A 63 11.23 -11.30 -17.17
CA SER A 63 10.40 -11.03 -16.01
C SER A 63 9.65 -12.28 -15.55
N PRO A 64 9.94 -12.81 -14.35
CA PRO A 64 9.28 -14.01 -13.84
C PRO A 64 7.78 -13.83 -13.59
N PHE A 65 7.29 -12.59 -13.55
CA PHE A 65 5.90 -12.20 -13.32
C PHE A 65 5.41 -11.28 -14.44
N HIS A 66 5.53 -11.75 -15.69
CA HIS A 66 5.17 -11.01 -16.91
C HIS A 66 3.66 -10.98 -17.19
N TRP A 67 2.85 -11.65 -16.38
CA TRP A 67 1.40 -11.72 -16.52
C TRP A 67 0.69 -10.90 -15.46
N GLY A 68 -0.57 -10.58 -15.72
CA GLY A 68 -1.43 -9.88 -14.77
C GLY A 68 -2.28 -8.81 -15.41
N VAL A 69 -2.85 -8.01 -14.57
CA VAL A 69 -3.79 -6.93 -14.92
C VAL A 69 -3.03 -5.63 -15.16
N ARG A 70 -3.33 -4.96 -16.25
CA ARG A 70 -2.89 -3.58 -16.53
C ARG A 70 -3.97 -2.56 -16.21
N HIS A 71 -5.24 -2.93 -16.50
CA HIS A 71 -6.41 -2.14 -16.19
C HIS A 71 -7.58 -3.06 -15.81
N LEU A 72 -8.35 -2.69 -14.78
CA LEU A 72 -9.53 -3.43 -14.35
C LEU A 72 -10.56 -2.48 -13.75
N LYS A 73 -11.76 -2.56 -14.26
CA LYS A 73 -12.94 -1.88 -13.71
C LYS A 73 -14.07 -2.88 -13.55
N VAL A 74 -14.56 -3.03 -12.34
CA VAL A 74 -15.66 -3.92 -11.97
C VAL A 74 -16.89 -3.09 -11.66
N ASP A 75 -18.06 -3.59 -12.04
CA ASP A 75 -19.34 -2.96 -11.76
C ASP A 75 -19.66 -3.08 -10.25
N PRO A 76 -19.65 -1.97 -9.48
CA PRO A 76 -19.91 -2.03 -8.06
C PRO A 76 -21.40 -2.21 -7.73
N VAL A 77 -22.29 -1.85 -8.66
CA VAL A 77 -23.74 -1.90 -8.43
C VAL A 77 -24.23 -3.33 -8.56
N LEU A 78 -23.91 -3.99 -9.67
CA LEU A 78 -24.32 -5.38 -9.90
C LEU A 78 -23.67 -6.35 -8.91
N LEU A 79 -22.51 -5.99 -8.37
CA LEU A 79 -21.86 -6.82 -7.37
C LEU A 79 -22.68 -6.96 -6.10
N VAL A 80 -23.33 -5.89 -5.64
CA VAL A 80 -24.19 -5.90 -4.44
C VAL A 80 -25.33 -6.91 -4.60
N ASP A 81 -25.88 -7.02 -5.81
CA ASP A 81 -26.97 -7.90 -6.18
C ASP A 81 -26.53 -9.34 -6.53
N GLY A 82 -25.23 -9.65 -6.40
CA GLY A 82 -24.70 -10.98 -6.60
C GLY A 82 -24.20 -11.27 -8.01
N THR A 83 -23.93 -10.26 -8.82
CA THR A 83 -23.30 -10.45 -10.14
C THR A 83 -21.95 -9.76 -10.19
N PHE A 84 -20.88 -10.55 -10.34
CA PHE A 84 -19.55 -9.99 -10.60
C PHE A 84 -19.39 -9.74 -12.09
N ARG A 85 -19.39 -8.48 -12.50
CA ARG A 85 -19.26 -8.04 -13.90
C ARG A 85 -18.02 -7.18 -14.05
N VAL A 86 -17.21 -7.51 -15.04
CA VAL A 86 -16.07 -6.71 -15.48
C VAL A 86 -16.55 -5.75 -16.55
N LEU A 87 -16.33 -4.45 -16.35
CA LEU A 87 -16.67 -3.39 -17.31
C LEU A 87 -15.53 -3.15 -18.28
N GLU A 88 -14.31 -3.06 -17.74
CA GLU A 88 -13.11 -2.79 -18.54
C GLU A 88 -11.98 -3.70 -18.04
N LEU A 89 -11.24 -4.27 -18.97
CA LEU A 89 -10.08 -5.11 -18.67
C LEU A 89 -8.99 -4.94 -19.72
N GLU A 90 -7.76 -4.85 -19.27
CA GLU A 90 -6.56 -5.08 -20.08
C GLU A 90 -5.60 -5.95 -19.24
N ALA A 91 -5.22 -7.11 -19.80
CA ALA A 91 -4.43 -8.07 -19.05
C ALA A 91 -3.56 -8.95 -19.97
N VAL A 92 -2.52 -9.53 -19.37
CA VAL A 92 -1.70 -10.58 -19.99
C VAL A 92 -1.89 -11.87 -19.19
N LEU A 93 -2.28 -12.94 -19.85
CA LEU A 93 -2.40 -14.26 -19.23
C LEU A 93 -1.04 -14.93 -18.99
N PRO A 94 -0.95 -15.91 -18.07
CA PRO A 94 0.31 -16.62 -17.76
C PRO A 94 1.00 -17.29 -18.96
N ASP A 95 0.27 -17.57 -20.02
CA ASP A 95 0.80 -18.12 -21.28
C ASP A 95 1.18 -17.05 -22.32
N GLY A 96 1.16 -15.77 -21.91
CA GLY A 96 1.51 -14.62 -22.74
C GLY A 96 0.38 -14.06 -23.61
N LEU A 97 -0.83 -14.63 -23.56
CA LEU A 97 -1.96 -14.10 -24.32
C LEU A 97 -2.37 -12.73 -23.80
N LEU A 98 -2.32 -11.73 -24.67
CA LEU A 98 -2.89 -10.40 -24.41
C LEU A 98 -4.42 -10.46 -24.58
N VAL A 99 -5.15 -9.90 -23.61
CA VAL A 99 -6.59 -9.83 -23.62
C VAL A 99 -7.07 -8.45 -23.22
N SER A 100 -8.17 -8.02 -23.84
CA SER A 100 -8.91 -6.81 -23.49
C SER A 100 -10.40 -7.10 -23.45
N HIS A 101 -11.15 -6.26 -22.72
CA HIS A 101 -12.60 -6.26 -22.70
C HIS A 101 -13.10 -4.84 -22.46
N LEU A 102 -14.08 -4.40 -23.25
CA LEU A 102 -14.68 -3.08 -23.17
C LEU A 102 -16.16 -3.19 -22.73
N PRO A 103 -16.75 -2.10 -22.18
CA PRO A 103 -18.09 -2.15 -21.58
C PRO A 103 -19.22 -2.61 -22.51
N ASP A 104 -19.08 -2.36 -23.81
CA ASP A 104 -20.12 -2.61 -24.82
C ASP A 104 -19.89 -3.92 -25.60
N GLU A 105 -18.88 -4.70 -25.23
CA GLU A 105 -18.58 -5.98 -25.87
C GLU A 105 -19.58 -7.07 -25.47
N VAL A 106 -19.91 -7.92 -26.45
CA VAL A 106 -20.83 -9.06 -26.30
C VAL A 106 -20.06 -10.35 -26.66
N PRO A 107 -20.12 -11.39 -25.78
CA PRO A 107 -20.92 -11.48 -24.55
C PRO A 107 -20.30 -10.68 -23.38
N GLU A 108 -21.15 -10.22 -22.46
CA GLU A 108 -20.72 -9.59 -21.23
C GLU A 108 -19.79 -10.51 -20.42
N LEU A 109 -18.74 -9.94 -19.86
CA LEU A 109 -17.81 -10.66 -18.97
C LEU A 109 -18.33 -10.61 -17.54
N ALA A 110 -19.25 -11.53 -17.21
CA ALA A 110 -19.94 -11.58 -15.92
C ALA A 110 -20.08 -13.00 -15.39
N VAL A 111 -20.24 -13.14 -14.08
CA VAL A 111 -20.52 -14.41 -13.40
C VAL A 111 -21.51 -14.19 -12.26
N ASP A 112 -22.54 -15.06 -12.19
CA ASP A 112 -23.52 -15.08 -11.10
C ASP A 112 -22.90 -15.72 -9.86
N LEU A 113 -22.91 -14.99 -8.73
CA LEU A 113 -22.37 -15.40 -7.44
C LEU A 113 -23.41 -16.12 -6.56
N THR A 114 -24.71 -15.94 -6.87
CA THR A 114 -25.82 -16.41 -6.04
C THR A 114 -25.82 -17.93 -5.82
N PRO A 115 -25.40 -18.79 -6.80
CA PRO A 115 -25.34 -20.24 -6.58
C PRO A 115 -24.31 -20.66 -5.53
N ARG A 116 -23.38 -19.81 -5.16
CA ARG A 116 -22.29 -20.08 -4.19
C ARG A 116 -22.38 -19.21 -2.93
N ILE A 117 -23.54 -18.64 -2.64
CA ILE A 117 -23.78 -17.74 -1.50
C ILE A 117 -23.41 -18.37 -0.16
N ASP A 118 -23.76 -19.64 0.07
CA ASP A 118 -23.50 -20.33 1.33
C ASP A 118 -22.01 -20.57 1.57
N ASP A 119 -21.24 -20.80 0.52
CA ASP A 119 -19.78 -20.88 0.60
C ASP A 119 -19.18 -19.51 0.97
N MET A 120 -19.70 -18.43 0.34
CA MET A 120 -19.23 -17.06 0.54
C MET A 120 -19.59 -16.46 1.89
N LYS A 121 -20.62 -16.98 2.58
CA LYS A 121 -20.91 -16.63 3.99
C LYS A 121 -19.83 -17.13 4.95
N GLN A 122 -19.18 -18.25 4.62
CA GLN A 122 -18.17 -18.87 5.47
C GLN A 122 -16.77 -18.34 5.18
N ARG A 123 -16.43 -18.16 3.90
CA ARG A 123 -15.11 -17.70 3.44
C ARG A 123 -15.21 -16.97 2.11
N PRO A 124 -14.26 -16.05 1.81
CA PRO A 124 -14.20 -15.45 0.49
C PRO A 124 -13.97 -16.51 -0.60
N LEU A 125 -14.65 -16.38 -1.74
CA LEU A 125 -14.36 -17.15 -2.95
C LEU A 125 -13.58 -16.31 -3.96
N THR A 126 -12.73 -16.99 -4.72
CA THR A 126 -11.87 -16.34 -5.72
C THR A 126 -12.56 -16.36 -7.09
N VAL A 127 -12.63 -15.18 -7.71
CA VAL A 127 -13.02 -15.00 -9.11
C VAL A 127 -11.75 -14.99 -9.94
N HIS A 128 -11.62 -15.91 -10.89
CA HIS A 128 -10.48 -15.99 -11.81
C HIS A 128 -10.87 -15.53 -13.21
N LEU A 129 -9.98 -14.78 -13.86
CA LEU A 129 -9.99 -14.61 -15.29
C LEU A 129 -9.40 -15.86 -15.93
N ALA A 130 -10.05 -16.42 -16.92
CA ALA A 130 -9.64 -17.67 -17.54
C ALA A 130 -9.89 -17.68 -19.06
N VAL A 131 -9.00 -18.35 -19.77
CA VAL A 131 -9.16 -18.72 -21.20
C VAL A 131 -8.77 -20.18 -21.33
N ALA A 132 -9.39 -20.92 -22.26
CA ALA A 132 -9.01 -22.31 -22.49
C ALA A 132 -7.53 -22.43 -22.88
N ALA A 133 -6.82 -23.39 -22.28
CA ALA A 133 -5.41 -23.61 -22.56
C ALA A 133 -5.20 -23.98 -24.04
N HIS A 134 -4.12 -23.46 -24.63
CA HIS A 134 -3.73 -23.88 -25.98
C HIS A 134 -3.08 -25.27 -25.93
N GLY A 135 -3.49 -26.16 -26.80
CA GLY A 135 -2.94 -27.51 -26.87
C GLY A 135 -2.78 -27.99 -28.33
N ARG A 136 -1.72 -28.73 -28.60
CA ARG A 136 -1.53 -29.35 -29.93
C ARG A 136 -2.72 -30.26 -30.25
N GLY A 137 -3.36 -30.02 -31.39
CA GLY A 137 -4.51 -30.82 -31.86
C GLY A 137 -5.86 -30.47 -31.25
N LEU A 138 -5.92 -29.47 -30.35
CA LEU A 138 -7.19 -28.93 -29.88
C LEU A 138 -7.76 -27.92 -30.86
N ALA A 139 -9.07 -27.94 -31.06
CA ALA A 139 -9.75 -26.98 -31.92
C ALA A 139 -9.66 -25.57 -31.29
N LEU A 140 -9.38 -24.57 -32.10
CA LEU A 140 -9.29 -23.16 -31.66
C LEU A 140 -10.58 -22.64 -31.05
N GLY A 141 -11.74 -23.20 -31.40
CA GLY A 141 -13.06 -22.72 -30.99
C GLY A 141 -13.34 -22.74 -29.46
N GLU A 142 -12.59 -23.48 -28.66
CA GLU A 142 -12.68 -23.40 -27.20
C GLU A 142 -11.97 -22.17 -26.65
N ARG A 143 -10.90 -21.73 -27.30
CA ARG A 143 -10.03 -20.61 -26.87
C ARG A 143 -10.45 -19.30 -27.51
N TYR A 144 -10.92 -19.34 -28.77
CA TYR A 144 -11.26 -18.18 -29.57
C TYR A 144 -12.68 -18.28 -30.13
N SER A 145 -13.36 -17.14 -30.26
CA SER A 145 -14.49 -16.94 -31.16
C SER A 145 -13.96 -16.51 -32.53
N PHE A 146 -14.71 -16.86 -33.57
CA PHE A 146 -14.49 -16.39 -34.93
C PHE A 146 -15.37 -15.15 -35.13
N ALA A 147 -14.77 -14.04 -35.48
CA ALA A 147 -15.45 -12.81 -35.79
C ALA A 147 -15.06 -12.31 -37.17
N GLU A 148 -15.88 -11.51 -37.78
CA GLU A 148 -15.56 -10.77 -39.00
C GLU A 148 -14.87 -9.48 -38.57
N GLY A 149 -13.58 -9.33 -38.91
CA GLY A 149 -12.81 -8.14 -38.59
C GLY A 149 -13.24 -6.95 -39.47
N GLU A 150 -12.81 -5.77 -39.10
CA GLU A 150 -12.98 -4.58 -39.92
C GLU A 150 -12.32 -4.78 -41.28
N PRO A 151 -12.95 -4.31 -42.38
CA PRO A 151 -12.36 -4.38 -43.69
C PRO A 151 -10.97 -3.70 -43.73
N ALA A 152 -9.97 -4.38 -44.21
CA ALA A 152 -8.62 -3.87 -44.31
C ALA A 152 -8.29 -3.50 -45.77
N ALA A 153 -7.83 -2.25 -45.97
CA ALA A 153 -7.32 -1.80 -47.24
C ALA A 153 -5.86 -2.26 -47.46
N ASP A 154 -5.40 -2.34 -48.73
CA ASP A 154 -3.98 -2.52 -49.03
C ASP A 154 -3.20 -1.28 -48.55
N GLU A 155 -2.21 -1.50 -47.67
CA GLU A 155 -1.41 -0.42 -47.07
C GLU A 155 -0.61 0.41 -48.10
N ASN A 156 -0.28 -0.18 -49.28
CA ASN A 156 0.47 0.52 -50.32
C ASN A 156 -0.39 1.42 -51.19
N THR A 157 -1.65 1.02 -51.43
CA THR A 157 -2.56 1.75 -52.33
C THR A 157 -3.62 2.54 -51.57
N GLY A 158 -3.97 2.15 -50.35
CA GLY A 158 -5.08 2.68 -49.58
C GLY A 158 -6.45 2.28 -50.12
N GLU A 159 -6.51 1.32 -51.03
CA GLU A 159 -7.71 0.87 -51.73
C GLU A 159 -7.91 -0.65 -51.60
N GLY A 160 -9.03 -1.17 -52.05
CA GLY A 160 -9.27 -2.60 -52.15
C GLY A 160 -9.57 -3.26 -50.81
N GLU A 161 -10.43 -2.66 -50.00
CA GLU A 161 -10.88 -3.18 -48.71
C GLU A 161 -11.41 -4.61 -48.82
N ILE A 162 -10.88 -5.51 -48.01
CA ILE A 162 -11.36 -6.89 -47.88
C ILE A 162 -11.67 -7.21 -46.43
N PRO A 163 -12.75 -7.96 -46.13
CA PRO A 163 -13.04 -8.45 -44.79
C PRO A 163 -11.99 -9.51 -44.40
N VAL A 164 -11.37 -9.33 -43.22
CA VAL A 164 -10.42 -10.28 -42.68
C VAL A 164 -11.01 -10.99 -41.47
N PRO A 165 -11.27 -12.33 -41.54
CA PRO A 165 -11.73 -13.06 -40.34
C PRO A 165 -10.68 -12.99 -39.24
N ILE A 166 -11.12 -12.69 -38.00
CA ILE A 166 -10.27 -12.57 -36.82
C ILE A 166 -10.61 -13.61 -35.75
N LEU A 167 -9.68 -13.79 -34.81
CA LEU A 167 -9.82 -14.64 -33.65
C LEU A 167 -9.87 -13.75 -32.41
N GLU A 168 -10.97 -13.80 -31.67
CA GLU A 168 -11.15 -13.10 -30.41
C GLU A 168 -11.03 -14.07 -29.22
N PRO A 169 -10.22 -13.79 -28.19
CA PRO A 169 -10.10 -14.64 -27.03
C PRO A 169 -11.44 -14.80 -26.31
N ARG A 170 -11.84 -16.04 -26.00
CA ARG A 170 -13.04 -16.32 -25.21
C ARG A 170 -12.74 -16.20 -23.74
N LEU A 171 -12.95 -15.00 -23.19
CA LEU A 171 -12.80 -14.72 -21.76
C LEU A 171 -13.89 -15.40 -20.93
N ARG A 172 -13.52 -15.90 -19.78
CA ARG A 172 -14.44 -16.51 -18.80
C ARG A 172 -14.07 -16.08 -17.38
N LEU A 173 -15.09 -15.91 -16.55
CA LEU A 173 -14.92 -15.78 -15.12
C LEU A 173 -15.26 -17.11 -14.45
N LEU A 174 -14.34 -17.61 -13.64
CA LEU A 174 -14.51 -18.86 -12.91
C LEU A 174 -14.53 -18.59 -11.40
N LEU A 175 -15.52 -19.16 -10.72
CA LEU A 175 -15.64 -19.15 -9.25
C LEU A 175 -15.07 -20.45 -8.72
N ASP A 176 -13.77 -20.50 -8.52
CA ASP A 176 -13.10 -21.69 -8.05
C ASP A 176 -11.83 -21.31 -7.26
N GLU A 177 -11.49 -22.12 -6.25
CA GLU A 177 -10.21 -21.95 -5.54
C GLU A 177 -9.04 -22.35 -6.43
N GLU A 178 -9.18 -23.47 -7.16
CA GLU A 178 -8.20 -23.98 -8.10
C GLU A 178 -8.90 -24.25 -9.46
N PRO A 179 -8.82 -23.32 -10.42
CA PRO A 179 -9.39 -23.53 -11.74
C PRO A 179 -8.88 -24.81 -12.42
N PRO A 180 -9.74 -25.53 -13.17
CA PRO A 180 -9.33 -26.76 -13.86
C PRO A 180 -8.12 -26.54 -14.78
N PRO A 181 -7.20 -27.51 -14.91
CA PRO A 181 -5.97 -27.40 -15.73
C PRO A 181 -6.19 -27.15 -17.24
N LYS A 182 -7.42 -27.34 -17.71
CA LYS A 182 -7.83 -27.02 -19.09
C LYS A 182 -7.92 -25.50 -19.34
N TYR A 183 -7.77 -24.68 -18.30
CA TYR A 183 -7.76 -23.23 -18.42
C TYR A 183 -6.40 -22.67 -18.00
N VAL A 184 -5.99 -21.62 -18.70
CA VAL A 184 -4.96 -20.69 -18.24
C VAL A 184 -5.69 -19.57 -17.53
N SER A 185 -5.32 -19.28 -16.27
CA SER A 185 -6.06 -18.35 -15.44
C SER A 185 -5.18 -17.69 -14.39
N PHE A 186 -5.68 -16.58 -13.85
CA PHE A 186 -5.17 -15.94 -12.64
C PHE A 186 -6.31 -15.30 -11.85
N PRO A 187 -6.16 -15.07 -10.53
CA PRO A 187 -7.22 -14.50 -9.70
C PRO A 187 -7.40 -13.00 -9.97
N LEU A 188 -8.65 -12.56 -10.16
CA LEU A 188 -9.02 -11.14 -10.34
C LEU A 188 -9.52 -10.49 -9.05
N ALA A 189 -10.28 -11.23 -8.24
CA ALA A 189 -10.88 -10.70 -7.03
C ALA A 189 -11.20 -11.83 -6.06
N LYS A 190 -11.32 -11.51 -4.77
CA LYS A 190 -11.98 -12.36 -3.79
C LYS A 190 -13.27 -11.67 -3.33
N VAL A 191 -14.37 -12.40 -3.36
CA VAL A 191 -15.71 -11.92 -3.00
C VAL A 191 -16.23 -12.66 -1.79
N ILE A 192 -16.89 -11.94 -0.89
CA ILE A 192 -17.52 -12.46 0.32
C ILE A 192 -18.98 -11.98 0.39
N HIS A 193 -19.86 -12.78 1.00
CA HIS A 193 -21.22 -12.38 1.30
C HIS A 193 -21.35 -12.18 2.82
N ARG A 194 -21.62 -10.93 3.23
CA ARG A 194 -21.86 -10.56 4.64
C ARG A 194 -23.02 -9.55 4.69
N ASP A 195 -23.80 -9.61 5.77
CA ASP A 195 -24.89 -8.66 6.01
C ASP A 195 -25.85 -8.54 4.79
N GLU A 196 -26.18 -9.68 4.19
CA GLU A 196 -27.05 -9.79 2.98
C GLU A 196 -26.48 -9.09 1.72
N VAL A 197 -25.18 -8.75 1.69
CA VAL A 197 -24.55 -8.02 0.60
C VAL A 197 -23.29 -8.75 0.13
N PHE A 198 -23.11 -8.81 -1.20
CA PHE A 198 -21.84 -9.23 -1.78
C PHE A 198 -20.87 -8.06 -1.85
N SER A 199 -19.64 -8.30 -1.45
CA SER A 199 -18.59 -7.30 -1.45
C SER A 199 -17.22 -7.89 -1.81
N ARG A 200 -16.35 -7.06 -2.39
CA ARG A 200 -14.95 -7.43 -2.59
C ARG A 200 -14.20 -7.34 -1.27
N THR A 201 -13.27 -8.25 -1.07
CA THR A 201 -12.28 -8.15 0.01
C THR A 201 -11.14 -7.17 -0.36
N ALA A 202 -10.21 -6.96 0.55
CA ALA A 202 -8.98 -6.19 0.29
C ALA A 202 -7.96 -6.95 -0.59
N PHE A 203 -8.39 -7.97 -1.31
CA PHE A 203 -7.54 -8.73 -2.23
C PHE A 203 -7.06 -7.84 -3.40
N GLU A 204 -5.79 -7.95 -3.76
CA GLU A 204 -5.21 -7.29 -4.92
C GLU A 204 -4.70 -8.34 -5.90
N PRO A 205 -5.18 -8.30 -7.17
CA PRO A 205 -4.77 -9.23 -8.21
C PRO A 205 -3.32 -9.03 -8.63
N PRO A 206 -2.77 -9.93 -9.48
CA PRO A 206 -1.46 -9.72 -10.10
C PRO A 206 -1.50 -8.48 -11.00
N TRP A 207 -1.02 -7.36 -10.50
CA TRP A 207 -0.89 -6.13 -11.27
C TRP A 207 0.42 -6.13 -12.08
N LEU A 208 0.37 -5.66 -13.32
CA LEU A 208 1.58 -5.39 -14.13
C LEU A 208 2.22 -4.04 -13.78
N ARG A 209 1.47 -3.16 -13.11
CA ARG A 209 1.97 -1.86 -12.64
C ARG A 209 1.24 -1.43 -11.37
N VAL A 210 1.94 -0.71 -10.52
CA VAL A 210 1.36 -0.03 -9.36
C VAL A 210 1.01 1.40 -9.77
N ALA A 211 -0.27 1.61 -10.08
CA ALA A 211 -0.75 2.90 -10.56
C ALA A 211 -1.13 3.83 -9.39
N PRO A 212 -0.91 5.15 -9.49
CA PRO A 212 -1.40 6.12 -8.52
C PRO A 212 -2.92 5.96 -8.28
N GLY A 213 -3.33 6.04 -7.01
CA GLY A 213 -4.71 5.85 -6.58
C GLY A 213 -5.17 4.40 -6.47
N SER A 214 -4.32 3.40 -6.80
CA SER A 214 -4.62 2.00 -6.48
C SER A 214 -4.40 1.70 -5.00
N ALA A 215 -5.10 0.69 -4.44
CA ALA A 215 -4.94 0.31 -3.04
C ALA A 215 -3.48 -0.09 -2.71
N LEU A 216 -2.81 -0.77 -3.64
CA LEU A 216 -1.40 -1.12 -3.48
C LEU A 216 -0.48 0.12 -3.48
N TYR A 217 -0.77 1.13 -4.32
CA TYR A 217 -0.05 2.40 -4.31
C TYR A 217 -0.21 3.12 -2.97
N GLU A 218 -1.45 3.24 -2.48
CA GLU A 218 -1.75 3.88 -1.19
C GLU A 218 -1.09 3.15 -0.01
N LEU A 219 -1.06 1.82 -0.03
CA LEU A 219 -0.33 1.02 0.96
C LEU A 219 1.18 1.37 0.95
N CYS A 220 1.79 1.41 -0.23
CA CYS A 220 3.20 1.75 -0.39
C CYS A 220 3.49 3.21 0.02
N LEU A 221 2.59 4.14 -0.33
CA LEU A 221 2.69 5.54 0.05
C LEU A 221 2.62 5.71 1.59
N GLY A 222 1.72 4.98 2.24
CA GLY A 222 1.62 4.96 3.70
C GLY A 222 2.90 4.47 4.38
N ILE A 223 3.56 3.45 3.81
CA ILE A 223 4.88 2.99 4.30
C ILE A 223 5.93 4.10 4.15
N ALA A 224 6.03 4.73 2.96
CA ALA A 224 6.99 5.80 2.71
C ALA A 224 6.79 6.99 3.65
N SER A 225 5.53 7.42 3.86
CA SER A 225 5.18 8.51 4.75
C SER A 225 5.59 8.20 6.20
N ARG A 226 5.28 7.00 6.70
CA ARG A 226 5.64 6.59 8.07
C ARG A 226 7.16 6.56 8.30
N LEU A 227 7.91 6.03 7.32
CA LEU A 227 9.38 6.05 7.37
C LEU A 227 9.93 7.48 7.42
N ARG A 228 9.38 8.37 6.59
CA ARG A 228 9.81 9.76 6.51
C ARG A 228 9.48 10.54 7.78
N GLU A 229 8.30 10.36 8.35
CA GLU A 229 7.89 10.97 9.62
C GLU A 229 8.83 10.58 10.76
N LYS A 230 9.12 9.27 10.91
CA LYS A 230 10.05 8.78 11.92
C LYS A 230 11.48 9.29 11.70
N ALA A 231 11.94 9.33 10.45
CA ALA A 231 13.26 9.88 10.12
C ALA A 231 13.36 11.39 10.42
N ALA A 232 12.32 12.18 10.10
CA ALA A 232 12.26 13.60 10.39
C ALA A 232 12.29 13.86 11.92
N PHE A 233 11.50 13.11 12.67
CA PHE A 233 11.48 13.18 14.13
C PHE A 233 12.88 12.96 14.74
N LEU A 234 13.56 11.88 14.37
CA LEU A 234 14.90 11.58 14.85
C LEU A 234 15.95 12.60 14.37
N ALA A 235 15.82 13.08 13.12
CA ALA A 235 16.73 14.09 12.57
C ALA A 235 16.63 15.42 13.33
N ASP A 236 15.45 15.82 13.79
CA ASP A 236 15.26 17.02 14.60
C ASP A 236 15.93 16.87 15.99
N GLN A 237 15.86 15.68 16.59
CA GLN A 237 16.61 15.38 17.83
C GLN A 237 18.13 15.51 17.64
N VAL A 238 18.65 15.06 16.50
CA VAL A 238 20.10 15.15 16.20
C VAL A 238 20.54 16.59 15.92
N ARG A 239 19.70 17.40 15.25
CA ARG A 239 20.01 18.80 14.88
C ARG A 239 19.93 19.75 16.07
N SER A 240 19.02 19.51 16.99
CA SER A 240 18.76 20.36 18.14
C SER A 240 18.85 19.53 19.43
N PRO A 241 20.07 19.07 19.77
CA PRO A 241 20.25 18.24 20.95
C PRO A 241 19.89 19.04 22.21
N SER A 242 19.20 18.39 23.14
CA SER A 242 19.00 18.90 24.49
C SER A 242 20.37 19.14 25.16
N PRO A 243 20.51 20.17 26.01
CA PRO A 243 21.72 20.37 26.82
C PRO A 243 22.07 19.16 27.68
N ALA A 244 21.12 18.29 27.99
CA ALA A 244 21.30 17.05 28.73
C ALA A 244 21.60 15.83 27.84
N ALA A 245 21.59 15.98 26.50
CA ALA A 245 21.83 14.87 25.60
C ALA A 245 23.31 14.44 25.63
N HIS A 246 23.56 13.15 25.88
CA HIS A 246 24.90 12.57 25.85
C HIS A 246 25.31 12.21 24.41
N VAL A 247 26.59 12.36 24.08
CA VAL A 247 27.18 12.03 22.77
C VAL A 247 26.79 10.62 22.27
N PRO A 248 26.74 9.56 23.07
CA PRO A 248 26.31 8.24 22.64
C PRO A 248 24.88 8.23 22.10
N GLN A 249 23.94 8.92 22.76
CA GLN A 249 22.52 8.99 22.32
C GLN A 249 22.37 9.70 20.98
N LEU A 250 23.16 10.75 20.74
CA LEU A 250 23.18 11.46 19.45
C LEU A 250 23.73 10.60 18.31
N LEU A 251 24.75 9.78 18.60
CA LEU A 251 25.32 8.83 17.63
C LEU A 251 24.33 7.72 17.31
N GLU A 252 23.63 7.22 18.32
CA GLU A 252 22.55 6.25 18.14
C GLU A 252 21.43 6.83 17.28
N ALA A 253 20.87 7.98 17.64
CA ALA A 253 19.81 8.65 16.85
C ALA A 253 20.25 8.90 15.41
N LYS A 254 21.51 9.30 15.18
CA LYS A 254 22.05 9.48 13.81
C LYS A 254 22.13 8.16 13.05
N GLY A 255 22.48 7.06 13.71
CA GLY A 255 22.49 5.72 13.13
C GLY A 255 21.07 5.29 12.74
N LEU A 256 20.07 5.56 13.60
CA LEU A 256 18.65 5.29 13.32
C LEU A 256 18.15 6.09 12.11
N VAL A 257 18.45 7.39 12.03
CA VAL A 257 18.12 8.22 10.85
C VAL A 257 18.73 7.61 9.59
N HIS A 258 19.99 7.22 9.63
CA HIS A 258 20.66 6.63 8.47
C HIS A 258 20.00 5.33 8.02
N ALA A 259 19.60 4.47 8.94
CA ALA A 259 18.87 3.24 8.64
C ALA A 259 17.51 3.54 7.97
N LEU A 260 16.76 4.54 8.46
CA LEU A 260 15.46 4.90 7.92
C LEU A 260 15.52 5.51 6.52
N VAL A 261 16.55 6.30 6.21
CA VAL A 261 16.63 7.03 4.94
C VAL A 261 17.48 6.33 3.87
N GLY A 262 18.20 5.25 4.21
CA GLY A 262 19.13 4.62 3.29
C GLY A 262 18.53 4.26 1.93
N GLU A 263 17.42 3.53 1.95
CA GLU A 263 16.71 3.06 0.75
C GLU A 263 15.43 3.86 0.44
N LEU A 264 15.02 4.78 1.31
CA LEU A 264 13.75 5.52 1.15
C LEU A 264 13.68 6.33 -0.14
N PRO A 265 14.72 7.05 -0.60
CA PRO A 265 14.65 7.79 -1.86
C PRO A 265 14.48 6.90 -3.08
N ALA A 266 15.11 5.71 -3.11
CA ALA A 266 14.97 4.75 -4.20
C ALA A 266 13.54 4.19 -4.25
N PHE A 267 12.97 3.83 -3.09
CA PHE A 267 11.59 3.37 -2.98
C PHE A 267 10.58 4.43 -3.41
N GLU A 268 10.71 5.67 -2.92
CA GLU A 268 9.83 6.78 -3.31
C GLU A 268 9.92 7.11 -4.79
N ALA A 269 11.12 7.11 -5.36
CA ALA A 269 11.32 7.36 -6.79
C ALA A 269 10.63 6.27 -7.63
N ALA A 270 10.82 4.99 -7.28
CA ALA A 270 10.18 3.87 -7.96
C ALA A 270 8.64 3.93 -7.84
N LEU A 271 8.11 4.32 -6.69
CA LEU A 271 6.68 4.47 -6.48
C LEU A 271 6.09 5.62 -7.30
N ARG A 272 6.73 6.80 -7.28
CA ARG A 272 6.24 8.03 -7.95
C ARG A 272 6.22 7.95 -9.46
N VAL A 273 6.99 7.04 -10.08
CA VAL A 273 6.93 6.79 -11.53
C VAL A 273 5.52 6.34 -11.96
N GLY A 274 4.76 5.65 -11.07
CA GLY A 274 3.37 5.23 -11.30
C GLY A 274 3.21 4.12 -12.35
N VAL A 275 4.31 3.55 -12.83
CA VAL A 275 4.33 2.43 -13.80
C VAL A 275 5.22 1.28 -13.35
N SER A 276 5.74 1.35 -12.13
CA SER A 276 6.61 0.30 -11.58
C SER A 276 5.85 -1.01 -11.40
N HIS A 277 6.47 -2.11 -11.80
CA HIS A 277 5.94 -3.43 -11.54
C HIS A 277 6.01 -3.75 -10.03
N PRO A 278 5.02 -4.47 -9.44
CA PRO A 278 5.01 -4.79 -8.01
C PRO A 278 6.26 -5.51 -7.52
N PHE A 279 6.83 -6.42 -8.30
CA PHE A 279 7.98 -7.21 -7.85
C PHE A 279 9.24 -6.39 -7.54
N PRO A 280 9.73 -5.48 -8.40
CA PRO A 280 10.82 -4.56 -8.05
C PRO A 280 10.51 -3.71 -6.83
N LEU A 281 9.29 -3.19 -6.67
CA LEU A 281 8.88 -2.45 -5.47
C LEU A 281 8.94 -3.32 -4.21
N TYR A 282 8.50 -4.58 -4.30
CA TYR A 282 8.62 -5.55 -3.21
C TYR A 282 10.08 -5.76 -2.80
N LEU A 283 11.00 -5.95 -3.75
CA LEU A 283 12.42 -6.12 -3.46
C LEU A 283 13.02 -4.88 -2.78
N THR A 284 12.64 -3.68 -3.22
CA THR A 284 13.07 -2.43 -2.58
C THR A 284 12.54 -2.34 -1.14
N LEU A 285 11.29 -2.73 -0.90
CA LEU A 285 10.74 -2.79 0.47
C LEU A 285 11.42 -3.85 1.35
N CYS A 286 11.84 -4.98 0.77
CA CYS A 286 12.67 -5.96 1.50
C CYS A 286 14.02 -5.36 1.92
N SER A 287 14.65 -4.55 1.06
CA SER A 287 15.87 -3.80 1.40
C SER A 287 15.61 -2.81 2.53
N VAL A 288 14.52 -2.03 2.43
CA VAL A 288 14.08 -1.13 3.50
C VAL A 288 13.90 -1.89 4.82
N LEU A 289 13.23 -3.05 4.80
CA LEU A 289 13.05 -3.87 6.01
C LEU A 289 14.40 -4.32 6.60
N GLY A 290 15.37 -4.70 5.74
CA GLY A 290 16.72 -5.04 6.18
C GLY A 290 17.41 -3.90 6.93
N HIS A 291 17.28 -2.68 6.43
CA HIS A 291 17.82 -1.48 7.10
C HIS A 291 17.12 -1.14 8.42
N VAL A 292 15.79 -1.29 8.45
CA VAL A 292 14.97 -0.91 9.62
C VAL A 292 14.97 -2.00 10.70
N ALA A 293 15.22 -3.26 10.35
CA ALA A 293 15.20 -4.39 11.29
C ALA A 293 16.22 -4.21 12.44
N GLY A 294 17.35 -3.54 12.17
CA GLY A 294 18.34 -3.20 13.18
C GLY A 294 17.83 -2.24 14.27
N LEU A 295 16.70 -1.58 14.07
CA LEU A 295 16.03 -0.72 15.06
C LEU A 295 15.22 -1.53 16.07
N GLY A 296 14.65 -2.66 15.65
CA GLY A 296 13.83 -3.52 16.49
C GLY A 296 14.65 -4.38 17.45
N ARG A 297 13.99 -4.99 18.42
CA ARG A 297 14.62 -5.85 19.44
C ARG A 297 15.32 -7.06 18.85
N ALA A 298 14.84 -7.58 17.73
CA ALA A 298 15.39 -8.78 17.09
C ALA A 298 16.71 -8.53 16.38
N LEU A 299 17.03 -7.27 16.00
CA LEU A 299 18.22 -6.84 15.25
C LEU A 299 18.39 -7.51 13.87
N VAL A 300 17.52 -8.45 13.51
CA VAL A 300 17.55 -9.20 12.25
C VAL A 300 16.13 -9.20 11.69
N PRO A 301 15.94 -8.99 10.37
CA PRO A 301 14.62 -9.03 9.77
C PRO A 301 14.01 -10.44 9.90
N PRO A 302 12.67 -10.53 10.06
CA PRO A 302 12.00 -11.83 10.06
C PRO A 302 12.14 -12.51 8.68
N ALA A 303 12.09 -13.84 8.66
CA ALA A 303 11.95 -14.57 7.42
C ALA A 303 10.62 -14.20 6.76
N LEU A 304 10.68 -13.70 5.53
CA LEU A 304 9.50 -13.37 4.75
C LEU A 304 9.02 -14.59 3.98
N GLU A 305 7.69 -14.72 3.85
CA GLU A 305 7.13 -15.67 2.91
C GLU A 305 7.54 -15.32 1.46
N PRO A 306 7.63 -16.30 0.58
CA PRO A 306 7.94 -16.05 -0.82
C PRO A 306 6.94 -15.08 -1.46
N TYR A 307 7.44 -14.21 -2.36
CA TYR A 307 6.57 -13.32 -3.13
C TYR A 307 5.52 -14.12 -3.89
N ASP A 308 4.25 -13.81 -3.66
CA ASP A 308 3.12 -14.35 -4.40
C ASP A 308 2.50 -13.26 -5.28
N HIS A 309 2.72 -13.39 -6.60
CA HIS A 309 2.17 -12.45 -7.56
C HIS A 309 0.64 -12.52 -7.67
N ASN A 310 0.05 -13.65 -7.31
CA ASN A 310 -1.39 -13.86 -7.35
C ASN A 310 -2.13 -13.33 -6.11
N ASP A 311 -1.42 -12.86 -5.06
CA ASP A 311 -2.02 -12.19 -3.90
C ASP A 311 -1.10 -11.07 -3.39
N LEU A 312 -1.16 -9.93 -4.07
CA LEU A 312 -0.31 -8.79 -3.75
C LEU A 312 -0.70 -8.14 -2.41
N ALA A 313 -1.98 -8.18 -2.04
CA ALA A 313 -2.43 -7.63 -0.77
C ALA A 313 -1.81 -8.39 0.42
N ALA A 314 -1.79 -9.72 0.39
CA ALA A 314 -1.15 -10.53 1.43
C ALA A 314 0.37 -10.30 1.45
N THR A 315 1.00 -10.32 0.27
CA THR A 315 2.46 -10.15 0.11
C THR A 315 2.96 -8.81 0.66
N PHE A 316 2.36 -7.70 0.25
CA PHE A 316 2.74 -6.37 0.72
C PHE A 316 2.22 -6.07 2.13
N GLY A 317 1.08 -6.65 2.52
CA GLY A 317 0.54 -6.55 3.86
C GLY A 317 1.48 -7.12 4.92
N GLN A 318 2.09 -8.27 4.65
CA GLN A 318 3.08 -8.89 5.53
C GLN A 318 4.33 -8.00 5.70
N LEU A 319 4.86 -7.46 4.60
CA LEU A 319 5.98 -6.51 4.65
C LEU A 319 5.64 -5.27 5.47
N ARG A 320 4.44 -4.69 5.26
CA ARG A 320 3.98 -3.53 6.03
C ARG A 320 3.93 -3.82 7.51
N LEU A 321 3.39 -4.97 7.91
CA LEU A 321 3.33 -5.36 9.33
C LEU A 321 4.72 -5.46 9.94
N SER A 322 5.66 -6.14 9.26
CA SER A 322 7.03 -6.30 9.74
C SER A 322 7.78 -4.96 9.83
N LEU A 323 7.59 -4.07 8.84
CA LEU A 323 8.18 -2.73 8.84
C LEU A 323 7.64 -1.88 9.99
N PHE A 324 6.32 -1.86 10.18
CA PHE A 324 5.71 -1.05 11.24
C PHE A 324 6.09 -1.57 12.63
N GLN A 325 6.14 -2.89 12.83
CA GLN A 325 6.62 -3.47 14.07
C GLN A 325 8.06 -3.04 14.36
N ALA A 326 8.98 -3.15 13.40
CA ALA A 326 10.36 -2.73 13.58
C ALA A 326 10.50 -1.23 13.87
N LEU A 327 9.67 -0.39 13.22
CA LEU A 327 9.65 1.06 13.47
C LEU A 327 9.12 1.40 14.87
N ASP A 328 8.05 0.75 15.31
CA ASP A 328 7.43 1.02 16.60
C ASP A 328 8.28 0.49 17.76
N GLU A 329 9.01 -0.62 17.56
CA GLU A 329 9.99 -1.13 18.54
C GLU A 329 11.27 -0.30 18.60
N GLY A 330 11.72 0.26 17.48
CA GLY A 330 13.01 0.96 17.35
C GLY A 330 12.94 2.45 17.59
N VAL A 331 11.81 3.08 17.35
CA VAL A 331 11.62 4.53 17.53
C VAL A 331 10.50 4.76 18.54
N HIS A 332 10.82 4.70 19.82
CA HIS A 332 9.87 4.97 20.87
C HIS A 332 9.54 6.47 20.94
N GLU A 333 8.32 6.80 20.60
CA GLU A 333 7.72 8.07 20.99
C GLU A 333 7.22 7.92 22.43
N ALA A 334 8.00 8.46 23.38
CA ALA A 334 7.60 8.43 24.79
C ALA A 334 6.31 9.23 25.06
N TYR A 335 5.99 10.14 24.15
CA TYR A 335 4.86 11.04 24.23
C TYR A 335 4.06 11.07 22.94
N THR A 336 2.74 11.12 23.05
CA THR A 336 1.83 11.43 21.93
C THR A 336 1.45 12.91 21.99
N ALA A 337 1.51 13.60 20.85
CA ALA A 337 1.22 15.01 20.72
C ALA A 337 -0.26 15.25 20.36
N TYR A 338 -0.93 16.13 21.13
CA TYR A 338 -2.29 16.57 20.90
C TYR A 338 -2.32 18.10 20.76
N PRO A 339 -2.50 18.66 19.56
CA PRO A 339 -2.55 20.09 19.34
C PRO A 339 -3.84 20.67 19.89
N PHE A 340 -3.74 21.84 20.53
CA PHE A 340 -4.90 22.65 20.90
C PHE A 340 -5.46 23.33 19.65
N ALA A 341 -6.76 23.30 19.48
CA ALA A 341 -7.45 24.17 18.55
C ALA A 341 -7.50 25.60 19.09
N PHE A 342 -7.42 26.60 18.21
CA PHE A 342 -7.50 28.00 18.61
C PHE A 342 -8.75 28.66 18.02
N GLU A 343 -9.67 29.08 18.88
CA GLU A 343 -10.91 29.78 18.49
C GLU A 343 -11.19 30.94 19.44
N GLU A 344 -11.62 32.08 18.93
CA GLU A 344 -12.07 33.27 19.72
C GLU A 344 -11.10 33.70 20.83
N GLY A 345 -9.79 33.59 20.61
CA GLY A 345 -8.80 33.98 21.62
C GLY A 345 -8.48 32.94 22.69
N VAL A 346 -8.96 31.70 22.51
CA VAL A 346 -8.81 30.58 23.43
C VAL A 346 -8.19 29.39 22.74
N PHE A 347 -7.19 28.79 23.37
CA PHE A 347 -6.72 27.46 23.01
C PHE A 347 -7.52 26.42 23.76
N HIS A 348 -8.13 25.46 23.08
CA HIS A 348 -8.96 24.41 23.70
C HIS A 348 -8.60 23.02 23.16
N LEU A 349 -8.71 22.02 24.04
CA LEU A 349 -8.43 20.61 23.77
C LEU A 349 -9.33 19.74 24.64
N LEU A 350 -10.04 18.76 24.06
CA LEU A 350 -10.79 17.78 24.85
C LEU A 350 -9.82 16.92 25.67
N PHE A 351 -9.94 16.97 27.00
CA PHE A 351 -9.06 16.25 27.92
C PHE A 351 -9.58 14.83 28.15
N ASP A 352 -8.84 13.84 27.62
CA ASP A 352 -9.20 12.43 27.75
C ASP A 352 -9.02 11.95 29.21
N PRO A 353 -10.00 11.23 29.80
CA PRO A 353 -9.89 10.65 31.13
C PRO A 353 -8.63 9.81 31.37
N ASP A 354 -8.15 9.13 30.33
CA ASP A 354 -6.95 8.30 30.40
C ASP A 354 -5.64 9.09 30.64
N TRP A 355 -5.67 10.43 30.54
CA TRP A 355 -4.49 11.29 30.71
C TRP A 355 -4.25 11.74 32.14
N GLU A 356 -5.25 11.64 33.03
CA GLU A 356 -5.15 12.10 34.43
C GLU A 356 -3.95 11.54 35.20
N THR A 357 -3.60 10.28 34.92
CA THR A 357 -2.52 9.58 35.64
C THR A 357 -1.20 9.60 34.91
N ARG A 358 -1.13 10.28 33.74
CA ARG A 358 0.07 10.32 32.89
C ARG A 358 0.87 11.60 33.12
N ALA A 359 2.16 11.54 32.77
CA ALA A 359 2.97 12.75 32.70
C ALA A 359 2.51 13.59 31.50
N LEU A 360 2.22 14.87 31.77
CA LEU A 360 1.74 15.84 30.79
C LEU A 360 2.76 16.96 30.62
N ILE A 361 3.08 17.27 29.37
CA ILE A 361 3.98 18.36 29.01
C ILE A 361 3.29 19.25 27.97
N LEU A 362 3.24 20.56 28.22
CA LEU A 362 2.78 21.54 27.24
C LEU A 362 3.99 22.05 26.46
N GLY A 363 3.91 21.97 25.13
CA GLY A 363 4.80 22.64 24.21
C GLY A 363 4.17 23.89 23.64
N VAL A 364 4.85 25.01 23.76
CA VAL A 364 4.36 26.31 23.31
C VAL A 364 5.32 26.88 22.29
N ARG A 365 4.86 27.06 21.06
CA ARG A 365 5.66 27.59 19.95
C ARG A 365 5.55 29.12 19.88
N ALA A 366 6.68 29.79 20.02
CA ALA A 366 6.76 31.23 19.87
C ALA A 366 6.54 31.68 18.42
N PRO A 367 5.91 32.87 18.19
CA PRO A 367 5.93 33.52 16.87
C PRO A 367 7.35 33.85 16.43
N VAL A 368 7.55 33.97 15.11
CA VAL A 368 8.84 34.33 14.56
C VAL A 368 9.26 35.71 15.06
N GLY A 369 10.44 35.81 15.68
CA GLY A 369 10.99 37.06 16.19
C GLY A 369 10.60 37.40 17.65
N VAL A 370 9.78 36.61 18.32
CA VAL A 370 9.44 36.79 19.73
C VAL A 370 10.46 36.03 20.60
N PRO A 371 11.13 36.70 21.56
CA PRO A 371 12.08 36.05 22.47
C PRO A 371 11.41 35.05 23.41
N ASP A 372 12.13 33.98 23.81
CA ASP A 372 11.67 32.97 24.75
C ASP A 372 11.19 33.52 26.10
N GLY A 373 11.72 34.68 26.53
CA GLY A 373 11.32 35.37 27.76
C GLY A 373 9.86 35.89 27.69
N GLU A 374 9.47 36.48 26.59
CA GLU A 374 8.12 37.00 26.38
C GLU A 374 7.08 35.86 26.33
N MET A 375 7.47 34.72 25.76
CA MET A 375 6.62 33.53 25.76
C MET A 375 6.44 32.94 27.15
N ALA A 376 7.49 33.00 27.98
CA ALA A 376 7.40 32.58 29.39
C ALA A 376 6.48 33.50 30.19
N GLU A 377 6.51 34.81 29.95
CA GLU A 377 5.59 35.78 30.56
C GLU A 377 4.13 35.55 30.11
N TRP A 378 3.91 35.33 28.82
CA TRP A 378 2.60 35.01 28.27
C TRP A 378 2.02 33.77 28.94
N MET A 379 2.81 32.71 29.07
CA MET A 379 2.38 31.47 29.69
C MET A 379 2.17 31.63 31.19
N ALA A 380 2.98 32.44 31.88
CA ALA A 380 2.82 32.72 33.30
C ALA A 380 1.49 33.45 33.61
N ALA A 381 1.07 34.37 32.73
CA ALA A 381 -0.17 35.15 32.87
C ALA A 381 -1.42 34.36 32.41
N SER A 382 -1.26 33.28 31.66
CA SER A 382 -2.39 32.51 31.12
C SER A 382 -3.14 31.71 32.20
N LEU A 383 -4.47 31.62 32.08
CA LEU A 383 -5.33 30.77 32.84
C LEU A 383 -5.42 29.39 32.18
N ILE A 384 -5.22 28.30 32.92
CA ILE A 384 -5.35 26.93 32.40
C ILE A 384 -6.35 26.18 33.30
N ALA A 385 -7.51 25.81 32.75
CA ALA A 385 -8.49 25.00 33.45
C ALA A 385 -9.53 24.39 32.50
N ALA A 386 -10.34 23.48 33.03
CA ALA A 386 -11.53 22.98 32.36
C ALA A 386 -12.52 24.13 32.10
N ARG A 387 -13.23 24.05 30.98
CA ARG A 387 -14.20 25.06 30.51
C ARG A 387 -15.23 25.46 31.58
N SER A 388 -15.69 24.47 32.33
CA SER A 388 -16.66 24.71 33.44
C SER A 388 -16.08 25.56 34.56
N ARG A 389 -14.76 25.64 34.71
CA ARG A 389 -14.07 26.28 35.87
C ARG A 389 -13.34 27.57 35.53
N ILE A 390 -13.05 27.84 34.26
CA ILE A 390 -12.18 28.94 33.84
C ILE A 390 -12.70 30.33 34.26
N ASN A 391 -14.03 30.54 34.24
CA ASN A 391 -14.62 31.82 34.63
C ASN A 391 -14.48 32.08 36.14
N SER A 392 -14.64 31.06 36.97
CA SER A 392 -14.49 31.18 38.43
C SER A 392 -13.04 31.47 38.84
N LEU A 393 -12.06 30.97 38.07
CA LEU A 393 -10.65 31.26 38.30
C LEU A 393 -10.28 32.70 37.95
N ARG A 394 -10.86 33.23 36.88
CA ARG A 394 -10.67 34.64 36.47
C ARG A 394 -11.14 35.57 37.57
N ASP A 395 -12.32 35.32 38.15
CA ASP A 395 -12.91 36.15 39.22
C ASP A 395 -12.07 36.12 40.50
N ARG A 396 -11.42 35.00 40.78
CA ARG A 396 -10.56 34.82 41.95
C ARG A 396 -9.09 35.19 41.70
N ARG A 397 -8.70 35.56 40.47
CA ARG A 397 -7.35 35.88 40.07
C ARG A 397 -6.36 34.70 40.27
N ILE A 398 -6.82 33.46 40.03
CA ILE A 398 -6.02 32.24 40.13
C ILE A 398 -5.68 31.77 38.75
N VAL A 399 -4.43 31.38 38.48
CA VAL A 399 -3.93 30.96 37.16
C VAL A 399 -4.31 29.53 36.78
N GLY A 400 -4.98 28.78 37.66
CA GLY A 400 -5.44 27.41 37.36
C GLY A 400 -4.37 26.34 37.49
N ALA A 401 -4.36 25.36 36.60
CA ALA A 401 -3.51 24.20 36.67
C ALA A 401 -2.01 24.56 36.77
N ARG A 402 -1.33 23.88 37.69
CA ARG A 402 0.10 24.13 37.96
C ARG A 402 0.94 23.74 36.76
N ARG A 403 1.83 24.64 36.39
CA ARG A 403 2.80 24.43 35.31
C ARG A 403 4.17 24.91 35.76
N LYS A 404 5.20 24.19 35.30
CA LYS A 404 6.60 24.52 35.54
C LYS A 404 7.39 24.44 34.26
N ARG A 405 8.08 25.52 33.91
CA ARG A 405 9.00 25.51 32.75
C ARG A 405 10.09 24.45 32.95
N ILE A 406 10.36 23.68 31.92
CA ILE A 406 11.47 22.73 31.85
C ILE A 406 12.31 23.04 30.62
N GLU A 407 13.63 22.82 30.70
CA GLU A 407 14.53 23.06 29.58
C GLU A 407 14.48 21.90 28.60
N ALA A 408 14.31 20.69 29.11
CA ALA A 408 14.17 19.46 28.33
C ALA A 408 13.53 18.36 29.20
N ASP A 409 12.96 17.36 28.55
CA ASP A 409 12.60 16.07 29.13
C ASP A 409 13.53 15.01 28.54
N THR A 410 13.79 13.92 29.27
CA THR A 410 14.70 12.85 28.80
C THR A 410 14.18 12.18 27.52
N ASP A 411 12.87 12.12 27.38
CA ASP A 411 12.18 11.38 26.34
C ASP A 411 11.41 12.28 25.35
N LEU A 412 11.47 13.62 25.54
CA LEU A 412 10.81 14.61 24.68
C LEU A 412 11.80 15.73 24.31
N VAL A 413 12.15 15.78 23.05
CA VAL A 413 12.96 16.89 22.48
C VAL A 413 12.05 17.87 21.78
N PRO A 414 11.95 19.12 22.24
CA PRO A 414 11.10 20.11 21.57
C PRO A 414 11.66 20.52 20.22
N SER A 415 10.79 20.77 19.25
CA SER A 415 11.17 21.44 18.01
C SER A 415 11.72 22.83 18.29
N ARG A 416 12.56 23.36 17.40
CA ARG A 416 13.16 24.70 17.54
C ARG A 416 12.08 25.76 17.75
N GLY A 417 12.23 26.60 18.80
CA GLY A 417 11.28 27.67 19.13
C GLY A 417 10.06 27.18 19.95
N VAL A 418 10.08 25.95 20.46
CA VAL A 418 9.07 25.42 21.38
C VAL A 418 9.62 25.43 22.79
N THR A 419 8.92 26.10 23.71
CA THR A 419 9.19 26.07 25.16
C THR A 419 8.32 25.01 25.83
N LEU A 420 8.93 24.19 26.71
CA LEU A 420 8.23 23.10 27.40
C LEU A 420 7.84 23.49 28.83
N TYR A 421 6.65 23.01 29.24
CA TYR A 421 6.14 23.15 30.63
C TYR A 421 5.55 21.81 31.08
N THR A 422 5.91 21.32 32.26
CA THR A 422 5.15 20.25 32.91
C THR A 422 3.78 20.78 33.29
N LEU A 423 2.72 19.99 33.10
CA LEU A 423 1.35 20.33 33.50
C LEU A 423 0.88 19.32 34.55
N SER A 424 0.29 19.81 35.66
CA SER A 424 -0.34 18.96 36.67
C SER A 424 -1.85 18.82 36.36
N ALA A 425 -2.32 17.58 36.23
CA ALA A 425 -3.74 17.29 36.07
C ALA A 425 -4.47 17.32 37.46
N ASP A 426 -4.38 18.45 38.14
CA ASP A 426 -5.07 18.60 39.43
C ASP A 426 -6.59 18.61 39.22
N ALA A 427 -7.33 17.69 39.85
CA ALA A 427 -8.79 17.57 39.74
C ALA A 427 -9.55 18.87 40.15
N GLU A 428 -8.88 19.80 40.81
CA GLU A 428 -9.43 21.14 41.12
C GLU A 428 -9.56 22.02 39.86
N HIS A 429 -8.68 21.83 38.88
CA HIS A 429 -8.58 22.68 37.68
C HIS A 429 -8.82 21.94 36.37
N VAL A 430 -8.44 20.67 36.27
CA VAL A 430 -8.59 19.83 35.09
C VAL A 430 -9.70 18.81 35.35
N VAL A 431 -10.65 18.69 34.42
CA VAL A 431 -11.78 17.75 34.54
C VAL A 431 -11.75 16.82 33.33
N ALA A 432 -11.70 15.53 33.59
CA ALA A 432 -11.73 14.50 32.54
C ALA A 432 -13.04 14.56 31.74
N GLY A 433 -12.92 14.44 30.41
CA GLY A 433 -14.05 14.50 29.48
C GLY A 433 -14.54 15.92 29.16
N GLU A 434 -13.94 16.98 29.76
CA GLU A 434 -14.22 18.38 29.43
C GLU A 434 -13.10 18.98 28.54
N GLU A 435 -13.41 20.12 27.93
CA GLU A 435 -12.38 20.91 27.21
C GLU A 435 -11.46 21.60 28.22
N LEU A 436 -10.16 21.33 28.09
CA LEU A 436 -9.10 22.07 28.77
C LEU A 436 -8.83 23.33 27.93
N GLU A 437 -9.01 24.49 28.55
CA GLU A 437 -8.83 25.80 27.95
C GLU A 437 -7.59 26.51 28.48
N ILE A 438 -6.90 27.21 27.56
CA ILE A 438 -5.80 28.13 27.87
C ILE A 438 -6.21 29.52 27.37
N ARG A 439 -6.38 30.45 28.31
CA ARG A 439 -6.75 31.84 28.04
C ARG A 439 -5.75 32.80 28.66
N ASN A 440 -5.29 33.75 27.88
CA ASN A 440 -4.49 34.85 28.43
C ASN A 440 -5.33 36.11 28.53
N PRO A 441 -5.49 36.73 29.72
CA PRO A 441 -6.26 37.97 29.91
C PRO A 441 -5.70 39.18 29.15
N ASP A 442 -4.36 39.19 28.94
CA ASP A 442 -3.63 40.26 28.24
C ASP A 442 -3.18 39.81 26.84
N ASP A 443 -3.97 38.91 26.21
CA ASP A 443 -3.62 38.35 24.90
C ASP A 443 -3.48 39.42 23.84
N ARG A 444 -2.34 39.39 23.13
CA ARG A 444 -2.03 40.22 21.96
C ARG A 444 -1.64 39.35 20.81
N ALA A 445 -2.20 39.60 19.64
CA ALA A 445 -1.98 38.78 18.45
C ALA A 445 -0.50 38.66 18.03
N ASP A 446 0.32 39.70 18.29
CA ASP A 446 1.75 39.74 18.01
C ASP A 446 2.62 38.94 18.98
N ARG A 447 2.10 38.60 20.18
CA ARG A 447 2.78 37.85 21.24
C ARG A 447 2.13 36.52 21.56
N ARG A 448 1.05 36.17 20.88
CA ARG A 448 0.32 34.91 21.06
C ARG A 448 1.12 33.76 20.49
N PRO A 449 1.17 32.59 21.16
CA PRO A 449 1.75 31.38 20.60
C PRO A 449 1.17 31.05 19.24
N GLN A 450 2.02 30.62 18.31
CA GLN A 450 1.55 30.08 17.02
C GLN A 450 0.86 28.75 17.18
N GLU A 451 1.32 27.96 18.15
CA GLU A 451 0.83 26.62 18.41
C GLU A 451 1.02 26.26 19.88
N VAL A 452 0.04 25.56 20.44
CA VAL A 452 0.13 24.92 21.75
C VAL A 452 -0.18 23.45 21.60
N VAL A 453 0.67 22.56 22.13
CA VAL A 453 0.54 21.11 22.02
C VAL A 453 0.63 20.48 23.41
N LEU A 454 -0.29 19.57 23.72
CA LEU A 454 -0.19 18.71 24.90
C LEU A 454 0.52 17.42 24.52
N TYR A 455 1.66 17.16 25.10
CA TYR A 455 2.37 15.89 25.00
C TYR A 455 1.98 15.01 26.18
N VAL A 456 1.36 13.88 25.89
CA VAL A 456 0.91 12.90 26.89
C VAL A 456 1.84 11.69 26.86
N ARG A 457 2.42 11.33 28.00
CA ARG A 457 3.32 10.17 28.07
C ARG A 457 2.57 8.88 27.74
N ASN A 458 3.12 8.09 26.84
CA ASN A 458 2.55 6.81 26.46
C ASN A 458 2.62 5.81 27.63
N ARG A 459 1.69 4.86 27.68
CA ARG A 459 1.80 3.73 28.63
C ARG A 459 3.00 2.88 28.21
N ALA A 460 3.85 2.54 29.18
CA ALA A 460 5.00 1.65 28.98
C ALA A 460 4.53 0.22 28.67
#